data_29a89ceddb721f665a4ff5c6a44a65b4
#
_entry.id   29a89ceddb721f665a4ff5c6a44a65b4
#
_cell.length_a   1.000
_cell.length_b   1.000
_cell.length_c   1.000
_cell.angle_alpha   90.00
_cell.angle_beta   90.00
_cell.angle_gamma   90.00
#
_symmetry.space_group_name_H-M   'P 1'
#
loop_
_entity.id
_entity.type
_entity.pdbx_description
1 polymer ?
#
loop_
_entity_poly.entity_id
_entity_poly.type
_entity_poly.pdbx_seq_one_letter_code
_entity_poly.pdbx_strand_id
1 'polypeptide(L)'
;PHTSEWEDFLDSWISLLKPTNNLVTVCTTDRKGDGRIYPKHIKVINVFEKNNWFLRKTNIWVKSYKVNMFRMNYMHILTFAKKPFKLKNPHMVDVILDEKSTIVYGFKYGMSPLVCRMMIENHTNENDIVYDPFMGSGTTAISALQIGRNYLGSEINEDYYKLSNNRINSDLTLR
;
A
#
# COMPACT_ATOMS: atom_id res chain seq x y z
N PRO A 1 -6.60 -18.87 4.61
CA PRO A 1 -6.27 -18.55 5.99
C PRO A 1 -7.52 -18.07 6.69
N HIS A 2 -7.77 -18.58 7.88
CA HIS A 2 -8.91 -18.19 8.70
C HIS A 2 -8.83 -16.69 9.00
N THR A 3 -9.96 -16.01 9.06
CA THR A 3 -10.04 -14.54 9.22
C THR A 3 -9.40 -14.04 10.51
N SER A 4 -9.33 -14.87 11.56
CA SER A 4 -8.68 -14.58 12.83
C SER A 4 -7.15 -14.48 12.72
N GLU A 5 -6.48 -15.41 12.05
CA GLU A 5 -5.03 -15.42 11.90
C GLU A 5 -4.48 -14.16 11.21
N TRP A 6 -5.24 -13.63 10.26
CA TRP A 6 -4.84 -12.40 9.57
C TRP A 6 -5.02 -11.14 10.44
N GLU A 7 -6.06 -11.10 11.28
CA GLU A 7 -6.28 -10.02 12.24
C GLU A 7 -5.21 -10.04 13.33
N ASP A 8 -4.88 -11.23 13.85
CA ASP A 8 -3.81 -11.41 14.84
C ASP A 8 -2.44 -11.02 14.28
N PHE A 9 -2.17 -11.37 13.01
CA PHE A 9 -0.98 -10.90 12.31
C PHE A 9 -0.91 -9.38 12.21
N LEU A 10 -2.00 -8.72 11.81
CA LEU A 10 -2.07 -7.26 11.72
C LEU A 10 -1.88 -6.61 13.11
N ASP A 11 -2.53 -7.13 14.14
CA ASP A 11 -2.44 -6.59 15.50
C ASP A 11 -1.00 -6.67 16.03
N SER A 12 -0.34 -7.83 15.84
CA SER A 12 1.05 -8.01 16.24
C SER A 12 2.00 -7.09 15.46
N TRP A 13 1.82 -6.94 14.15
CA TRP A 13 2.64 -6.07 13.32
C TRP A 13 2.45 -4.58 13.69
N ILE A 14 1.20 -4.14 13.89
CA ILE A 14 0.89 -2.75 14.26
C ILE A 14 1.48 -2.40 15.63
N SER A 15 1.51 -3.36 16.56
CA SER A 15 2.10 -3.16 17.89
C SER A 15 3.61 -2.83 17.83
N LEU A 16 4.31 -3.27 16.78
CA LEU A 16 5.72 -2.97 16.54
C LEU A 16 5.96 -1.55 15.99
N LEU A 17 4.93 -0.90 15.47
CA LEU A 17 5.05 0.45 14.94
C LEU A 17 5.27 1.45 16.06
N LYS A 18 6.47 2.02 16.12
CA LYS A 18 6.80 3.03 17.13
C LYS A 18 5.89 4.25 16.96
N PRO A 19 5.44 4.86 18.09
CA PRO A 19 4.62 6.07 18.06
C PRO A 19 5.46 7.28 17.66
N THR A 20 5.71 7.42 16.39
CA THR A 20 6.34 8.60 15.78
C THR A 20 5.28 9.44 15.05
N ASN A 21 5.66 10.55 14.45
CA ASN A 21 4.76 11.33 13.58
C ASN A 21 4.54 10.67 12.21
N ASN A 22 4.69 9.35 12.13
CA ASN A 22 4.59 8.60 10.91
C ASN A 22 3.15 8.44 10.44
N LEU A 23 3.00 8.31 9.14
CA LEU A 23 1.77 7.87 8.49
C LEU A 23 1.93 6.39 8.10
N VAL A 24 0.84 5.65 8.18
CA VAL A 24 0.76 4.28 7.68
C VAL A 24 -0.33 4.21 6.63
N THR A 25 0.03 3.79 5.41
CA THR A 25 -0.92 3.58 4.33
C THR A 25 -1.05 2.10 4.04
N VAL A 26 -2.26 1.57 4.14
CA VAL A 26 -2.59 0.17 3.87
C VAL A 26 -3.44 0.06 2.64
N CYS A 27 -3.00 -0.74 1.67
CA CYS A 27 -3.75 -1.07 0.48
C CYS A 27 -4.40 -2.44 0.64
N THR A 28 -5.73 -2.50 0.56
CA THR A 28 -6.47 -3.75 0.73
C THR A 28 -7.63 -3.86 -0.24
N THR A 29 -7.95 -5.10 -0.64
CA THR A 29 -9.10 -5.41 -1.48
C THR A 29 -10.01 -6.36 -0.73
N ASP A 30 -11.31 -6.07 -0.73
CA ASP A 30 -12.32 -6.96 -0.18
C ASP A 30 -12.38 -8.27 -0.98
N ARG A 31 -12.78 -9.34 -0.32
CA ARG A 31 -12.90 -10.66 -0.94
C ARG A 31 -14.37 -10.95 -1.27
N LYS A 32 -14.60 -11.46 -2.46
CA LYS A 32 -15.86 -12.13 -2.82
C LYS A 32 -15.72 -13.63 -2.58
N GLY A 33 -16.73 -14.26 -2.02
CA GLY A 33 -16.78 -15.70 -1.83
C GLY A 33 -18.09 -16.12 -1.18
N ASP A 34 -18.55 -17.33 -1.45
CA ASP A 34 -19.72 -17.94 -0.84
C ASP A 34 -20.98 -17.06 -0.91
N GLY A 35 -21.17 -16.38 -2.04
CA GLY A 35 -22.30 -15.47 -2.29
C GLY A 35 -22.30 -14.16 -1.50
N ARG A 36 -21.19 -13.83 -0.82
CA ARG A 36 -21.06 -12.62 0.02
C ARG A 36 -19.74 -11.90 -0.18
N ILE A 37 -19.67 -10.68 0.36
CA ILE A 37 -18.48 -9.86 0.44
C ILE A 37 -17.88 -9.96 1.84
N TYR A 38 -16.57 -10.18 1.92
CA TYR A 38 -15.79 -10.12 3.16
C TYR A 38 -15.07 -8.78 3.19
N PRO A 39 -15.54 -7.80 4.00
CA PRO A 39 -15.04 -6.44 3.99
C PRO A 39 -13.72 -6.33 4.78
N LYS A 40 -12.60 -6.66 4.15
CA LYS A 40 -11.28 -6.61 4.77
C LYS A 40 -10.88 -5.20 5.22
N HIS A 41 -11.31 -4.18 4.49
CA HIS A 41 -11.01 -2.78 4.84
C HIS A 41 -11.58 -2.41 6.22
N ILE A 42 -12.77 -2.87 6.58
CA ILE A 42 -13.35 -2.63 7.91
C ILE A 42 -12.50 -3.28 9.00
N LYS A 43 -12.02 -4.51 8.77
CA LYS A 43 -11.15 -5.21 9.72
C LYS A 43 -9.82 -4.48 9.92
N VAL A 44 -9.22 -3.98 8.84
CA VAL A 44 -8.00 -3.15 8.92
C VAL A 44 -8.27 -1.92 9.79
N ILE A 45 -9.35 -1.20 9.54
CA ILE A 45 -9.71 0.00 10.30
C ILE A 45 -9.83 -0.34 11.79
N ASN A 46 -10.60 -1.38 12.14
CA ASN A 46 -10.84 -1.77 13.53
C ASN A 46 -9.53 -2.13 14.27
N VAL A 47 -8.64 -2.88 13.62
CA VAL A 47 -7.35 -3.26 14.23
C VAL A 47 -6.45 -2.04 14.43
N PHE A 48 -6.39 -1.13 13.47
CA PHE A 48 -5.62 0.10 13.61
C PHE A 48 -6.17 1.00 14.71
N GLU A 49 -7.48 1.20 14.79
CA GLU A 49 -8.12 2.03 15.82
C GLU A 49 -7.97 1.44 17.21
N LYS A 50 -8.06 0.12 17.37
CA LYS A 50 -7.74 -0.59 18.62
C LYS A 50 -6.32 -0.25 19.12
N ASN A 51 -5.38 -0.01 18.20
CA ASN A 51 -3.98 0.35 18.49
C ASN A 51 -3.72 1.87 18.52
N ASN A 52 -4.77 2.69 18.64
CA ASN A 52 -4.71 4.15 18.66
C ASN A 52 -4.12 4.78 17.38
N TRP A 53 -4.32 4.12 16.24
CA TRP A 53 -4.08 4.67 14.91
C TRP A 53 -5.42 5.02 14.28
N PHE A 54 -5.68 6.29 14.05
CA PHE A 54 -6.97 6.76 13.54
C PHE A 54 -6.94 6.89 12.02
N LEU A 55 -8.01 6.45 11.38
CA LEU A 55 -8.20 6.63 9.94
C LEU A 55 -8.26 8.13 9.64
N ARG A 56 -7.41 8.62 8.75
CA ARG A 56 -7.29 10.05 8.39
C ARG A 56 -7.72 10.33 6.97
N LYS A 57 -7.48 9.38 6.07
CA LYS A 57 -7.86 9.49 4.66
C LYS A 57 -8.21 8.12 4.10
N THR A 58 -9.16 8.10 3.20
CA THR A 58 -9.43 6.95 2.33
C THR A 58 -9.35 7.40 0.88
N ASN A 59 -8.74 6.55 0.04
CA ASN A 59 -8.82 6.66 -1.40
C ASN A 59 -9.24 5.31 -1.98
N ILE A 60 -9.84 5.34 -3.15
CA ILE A 60 -10.19 4.15 -3.90
C ILE A 60 -9.37 4.13 -5.20
N TRP A 61 -8.60 3.08 -5.38
CA TRP A 61 -7.97 2.83 -6.66
C TRP A 61 -8.82 1.86 -7.49
N VAL A 62 -9.37 2.34 -8.59
CA VAL A 62 -10.08 1.51 -9.58
C VAL A 62 -9.05 0.94 -10.55
N LYS A 63 -8.89 -0.38 -10.53
CA LYS A 63 -7.88 -1.13 -11.30
C LYS A 63 -8.36 -1.50 -12.70
N SER A 64 -9.65 -1.58 -12.91
CA SER A 64 -10.26 -1.94 -14.19
C SER A 64 -11.75 -1.61 -14.21
N TYR A 65 -12.26 -1.23 -15.36
CA TYR A 65 -13.71 -1.10 -15.59
C TYR A 65 -14.38 -2.42 -15.99
N LYS A 66 -13.60 -3.48 -16.24
CA LYS A 66 -14.15 -4.78 -16.64
C LYS A 66 -14.84 -5.44 -15.47
N VAL A 67 -16.06 -5.92 -15.71
CA VAL A 67 -16.80 -6.71 -14.73
C VAL A 67 -16.03 -7.98 -14.40
N ASN A 68 -15.88 -8.26 -13.11
CA ASN A 68 -15.26 -9.48 -12.63
C ASN A 68 -16.14 -10.11 -11.54
N MET A 69 -16.66 -11.31 -11.81
CA MET A 69 -17.55 -12.01 -10.87
C MET A 69 -16.86 -12.46 -9.59
N PHE A 70 -15.54 -12.71 -9.66
CA PHE A 70 -14.79 -13.34 -8.56
C PHE A 70 -13.92 -12.36 -7.76
N ARG A 71 -13.62 -11.17 -8.30
CA ARG A 71 -12.71 -10.22 -7.68
C ARG A 71 -13.28 -8.81 -7.71
N MET A 72 -12.91 -8.02 -6.72
CA MET A 72 -13.12 -6.58 -6.77
C MET A 72 -12.17 -5.96 -7.80
N ASN A 73 -12.70 -5.05 -8.61
CA ASN A 73 -11.93 -4.26 -9.57
C ASN A 73 -11.36 -2.97 -8.98
N TYR A 74 -11.49 -2.80 -7.67
CA TYR A 74 -10.96 -1.67 -6.92
C TYR A 74 -10.19 -2.13 -5.68
N MET A 75 -9.43 -1.20 -5.10
CA MET A 75 -8.69 -1.39 -3.87
C MET A 75 -8.92 -0.17 -2.95
N HIS A 76 -9.11 -0.43 -1.67
CA HIS A 76 -9.09 0.60 -0.66
C HIS A 76 -7.65 0.98 -0.32
N ILE A 77 -7.39 2.26 -0.20
CA ILE A 77 -6.13 2.83 0.27
C ILE A 77 -6.47 3.61 1.53
N LEU A 78 -6.06 3.08 2.67
CA LEU A 78 -6.41 3.58 3.99
C LEU A 78 -5.17 4.21 4.62
N THR A 79 -5.24 5.50 4.95
CA THR A 79 -4.12 6.21 5.60
C THR A 79 -4.45 6.48 7.05
N PHE A 80 -3.57 6.03 7.94
CA PHE A 80 -3.70 6.14 9.39
C PHE A 80 -2.59 7.01 9.97
N ALA A 81 -2.92 7.70 11.07
CA ALA A 81 -1.96 8.41 11.90
C ALA A 81 -2.46 8.48 13.35
N LYS A 82 -1.54 8.50 14.31
CA LYS A 82 -1.88 8.73 15.74
C LYS A 82 -2.27 10.19 16.00
N LYS A 83 -1.65 11.13 15.27
CA LYS A 83 -1.93 12.57 15.38
C LYS A 83 -2.52 13.13 14.08
N PRO A 84 -3.27 14.22 14.10
CA PRO A 84 -3.66 14.93 12.90
C PRO A 84 -2.45 15.32 12.05
N PHE A 85 -2.58 15.22 10.74
CA PHE A 85 -1.56 15.66 9.78
C PHE A 85 -2.21 16.47 8.65
N LYS A 86 -1.41 17.27 7.96
CA LYS A 86 -1.86 18.00 6.77
C LYS A 86 -1.37 17.28 5.53
N LEU A 87 -2.30 17.01 4.62
CA LEU A 87 -1.95 16.57 3.27
C LEU A 87 -1.24 17.71 2.53
N LYS A 88 -0.20 17.39 1.76
CA LYS A 88 0.50 18.38 0.93
C LYS A 88 -0.36 18.87 -0.21
N ASN A 89 -1.10 17.96 -0.81
CA ASN A 89 -2.10 18.29 -1.81
C ASN A 89 -3.50 18.02 -1.23
N PRO A 90 -4.19 19.01 -0.67
CA PRO A 90 -5.54 18.85 -0.14
C PRO A 90 -6.57 18.54 -1.24
N HIS A 91 -6.25 18.81 -2.51
CA HIS A 91 -7.10 18.51 -3.66
C HIS A 91 -6.83 17.12 -4.26
N MET A 92 -6.08 16.29 -3.59
CA MET A 92 -5.89 14.91 -4.02
C MET A 92 -7.24 14.20 -4.15
N VAL A 93 -7.51 13.66 -5.33
CA VAL A 93 -8.76 12.95 -5.64
C VAL A 93 -8.95 11.74 -4.73
N ASP A 94 -10.21 11.49 -4.35
CA ASP A 94 -10.55 10.33 -3.53
C ASP A 94 -10.62 9.04 -4.36
N VAL A 95 -10.88 9.14 -5.66
CA VAL A 95 -10.94 8.01 -6.58
C VAL A 95 -9.85 8.16 -7.64
N ILE A 96 -8.96 7.18 -7.70
CA ILE A 96 -7.86 7.11 -8.65
C ILE A 96 -8.19 6.06 -9.70
N LEU A 97 -8.20 6.47 -10.96
CA LEU A 97 -8.45 5.61 -12.10
C LEU A 97 -7.11 5.28 -12.77
N ASP A 98 -6.68 4.02 -12.67
CA ASP A 98 -5.46 3.56 -13.35
C ASP A 98 -5.61 2.09 -13.75
N GLU A 99 -5.95 1.87 -15.01
CA GLU A 99 -6.19 0.55 -15.59
C GLU A 99 -4.92 -0.25 -15.92
N LYS A 100 -3.80 0.06 -15.31
CA LYS A 100 -2.56 -0.63 -15.66
C LYS A 100 -2.59 -2.11 -15.30
N SER A 101 -1.85 -2.85 -16.12
CA SER A 101 -1.65 -4.29 -15.97
C SER A 101 -1.31 -4.69 -14.53
N THR A 102 -2.02 -5.67 -14.00
CA THR A 102 -1.74 -6.29 -12.70
C THR A 102 -0.46 -7.13 -12.70
N ILE A 103 0.18 -7.30 -13.86
CA ILE A 103 1.46 -8.01 -14.00
C ILE A 103 2.55 -6.97 -14.20
N VAL A 104 3.37 -6.78 -13.19
CA VAL A 104 4.52 -5.89 -13.24
C VAL A 104 5.77 -6.75 -13.13
N TYR A 105 6.53 -6.88 -14.20
CA TYR A 105 7.81 -7.59 -14.23
C TYR A 105 7.76 -9.02 -13.65
N GLY A 106 6.74 -9.80 -14.02
CA GLY A 106 6.56 -11.18 -13.52
C GLY A 106 5.81 -11.30 -12.19
N PHE A 107 5.51 -10.20 -11.52
CA PHE A 107 4.68 -10.18 -10.30
C PHE A 107 3.20 -10.11 -10.66
N LYS A 108 2.43 -11.08 -10.18
CA LYS A 108 1.00 -11.22 -10.49
C LYS A 108 0.12 -10.13 -9.85
N TYR A 109 0.60 -9.42 -8.82
CA TYR A 109 -0.18 -8.49 -8.02
C TYR A 109 0.63 -7.23 -7.65
N GLY A 110 1.30 -6.63 -8.62
CA GLY A 110 2.04 -5.38 -8.40
C GLY A 110 1.11 -4.19 -8.14
N MET A 111 1.58 -3.26 -7.31
CA MET A 111 0.92 -1.95 -7.15
C MET A 111 1.14 -1.08 -8.38
N SER A 112 0.22 -0.17 -8.63
CA SER A 112 0.39 0.86 -9.66
C SER A 112 1.50 1.85 -9.25
N PRO A 113 2.51 2.09 -10.10
CA PRO A 113 3.50 3.14 -9.85
C PRO A 113 2.89 4.54 -9.69
N LEU A 114 1.83 4.85 -10.45
CA LEU A 114 1.10 6.10 -10.33
C LEU A 114 0.50 6.25 -8.93
N VAL A 115 -0.22 5.23 -8.46
CA VAL A 115 -0.84 5.23 -7.13
C VAL A 115 0.21 5.34 -6.04
N CYS A 116 1.30 4.57 -6.11
CA CYS A 116 2.39 4.65 -5.14
C CYS A 116 2.99 6.06 -5.09
N ARG A 117 3.28 6.66 -6.25
CA ARG A 117 3.83 8.01 -6.34
C ARG A 117 2.90 9.05 -5.72
N MET A 118 1.62 9.04 -6.09
CA MET A 118 0.62 9.98 -5.55
C MET A 118 0.54 9.91 -4.03
N MET A 119 0.55 8.68 -3.45
CA MET A 119 0.53 8.50 -2.00
C MET A 119 1.80 9.05 -1.36
N ILE A 120 2.97 8.69 -1.88
CA ILE A 120 4.27 9.12 -1.34
C ILE A 120 4.41 10.64 -1.41
N GLU A 121 4.13 11.27 -2.55
CA GLU A 121 4.20 12.73 -2.72
C GLU A 121 3.30 13.48 -1.74
N ASN A 122 2.12 12.95 -1.50
CA ASN A 122 1.14 13.60 -0.62
C ASN A 122 1.45 13.44 0.88
N HIS A 123 2.21 12.41 1.24
CA HIS A 123 2.47 12.02 2.63
C HIS A 123 3.89 12.31 3.12
N THR A 124 4.83 12.62 2.22
CA THR A 124 6.25 12.75 2.56
C THR A 124 6.89 14.00 1.98
N ASN A 125 8.05 14.41 2.51
CA ASN A 125 8.94 15.41 1.93
C ASN A 125 10.08 14.73 1.17
N GLU A 126 10.83 15.52 0.39
CA GLU A 126 12.12 15.08 -0.13
C GLU A 126 13.02 14.62 1.01
N ASN A 127 13.81 13.58 0.75
CA ASN A 127 14.69 12.92 1.69
C ASN A 127 14.00 12.17 2.85
N ASP A 128 12.68 12.21 2.99
CA ASP A 128 11.99 11.32 3.94
C ASP A 128 12.20 9.86 3.56
N ILE A 129 12.11 8.97 4.56
CA ILE A 129 12.22 7.52 4.36
C ILE A 129 10.82 6.93 4.17
N VAL A 130 10.62 6.24 3.07
CA VAL A 130 9.44 5.40 2.81
C VAL A 130 9.79 3.97 3.16
N TYR A 131 9.07 3.38 4.10
CA TYR A 131 9.27 1.99 4.51
C TYR A 131 8.14 1.10 4.00
N ASP A 132 8.49 0.04 3.28
CA ASP A 132 7.56 -1.00 2.82
C ASP A 132 7.99 -2.37 3.38
N PRO A 133 7.30 -2.88 4.43
CA PRO A 133 7.63 -4.16 5.03
C PRO A 133 7.23 -5.38 4.17
N PHE A 134 6.51 -5.15 3.06
CA PHE A 134 6.01 -6.18 2.15
C PHE A 134 6.36 -5.79 0.70
N MET A 135 7.64 -5.55 0.46
CA MET A 135 8.17 -4.88 -0.74
C MET A 135 7.73 -5.51 -2.07
N GLY A 136 7.54 -6.83 -2.11
CA GLY A 136 7.09 -7.57 -3.29
C GLY A 136 7.88 -7.19 -4.54
N SER A 137 7.23 -6.54 -5.50
CA SER A 137 7.85 -6.12 -6.77
C SER A 137 8.76 -4.89 -6.68
N GLY A 138 8.90 -4.26 -5.52
CA GLY A 138 9.69 -3.05 -5.32
C GLY A 138 9.09 -1.77 -5.90
N THR A 139 7.80 -1.77 -6.24
CA THR A 139 7.16 -0.59 -6.85
C THR A 139 7.18 0.62 -5.92
N THR A 140 6.96 0.42 -4.61
CA THR A 140 7.03 1.49 -3.61
C THR A 140 8.43 2.10 -3.55
N ALA A 141 9.47 1.26 -3.54
CA ALA A 141 10.87 1.69 -3.51
C ALA A 141 11.23 2.54 -4.74
N ILE A 142 10.92 2.04 -5.94
CA ILE A 142 11.17 2.76 -7.19
C ILE A 142 10.41 4.09 -7.21
N SER A 143 9.13 4.08 -6.83
CA SER A 143 8.32 5.30 -6.80
C SER A 143 8.88 6.33 -5.82
N ALA A 144 9.39 5.91 -4.66
CA ALA A 144 10.03 6.78 -3.68
C ALA A 144 11.31 7.42 -4.24
N LEU A 145 12.21 6.61 -4.79
CA LEU A 145 13.47 7.07 -5.38
C LEU A 145 13.24 8.03 -6.55
N GLN A 146 12.22 7.77 -7.39
CA GLN A 146 11.90 8.60 -8.56
C GLN A 146 11.49 10.02 -8.21
N ILE A 147 11.07 10.26 -6.99
CA ILE A 147 10.62 11.56 -6.52
C ILE A 147 11.46 12.11 -5.35
N GLY A 148 12.71 11.64 -5.22
CA GLY A 148 13.69 12.17 -4.27
C GLY A 148 13.45 11.77 -2.82
N ARG A 149 12.81 10.60 -2.58
CA ARG A 149 12.68 10.02 -1.24
C ARG A 149 13.67 8.87 -1.09
N ASN A 150 14.06 8.61 0.16
CA ASN A 150 14.77 7.40 0.50
C ASN A 150 13.78 6.24 0.69
N TYR A 151 14.26 5.00 0.59
CA TYR A 151 13.43 3.86 0.88
C TYR A 151 14.12 2.86 1.81
N LEU A 152 13.30 2.11 2.51
CA LEU A 152 13.66 0.90 3.24
C LEU A 152 12.58 -0.15 2.95
N GLY A 153 12.96 -1.38 2.66
CA GLY A 153 12.02 -2.44 2.33
C GLY A 153 12.44 -3.79 2.87
N SER A 154 11.46 -4.65 3.09
CA SER A 154 11.68 -6.06 3.41
C SER A 154 10.76 -6.95 2.59
N GLU A 155 11.25 -8.13 2.24
CA GLU A 155 10.50 -9.16 1.51
C GLU A 155 10.92 -10.53 2.04
N ILE A 156 9.97 -11.37 2.42
CA ILE A 156 10.23 -12.69 3.01
C ILE A 156 10.57 -13.75 1.95
N ASN A 157 10.05 -13.58 0.74
CA ASN A 157 10.32 -14.49 -0.36
C ASN A 157 11.64 -14.10 -1.05
N GLU A 158 12.62 -14.99 -0.99
CA GLU A 158 13.98 -14.72 -1.49
C GLU A 158 14.00 -14.43 -3.01
N ASP A 159 13.19 -15.12 -3.80
CA ASP A 159 13.13 -14.90 -5.25
C ASP A 159 12.54 -13.53 -5.57
N TYR A 160 11.49 -13.14 -4.85
CA TYR A 160 10.91 -11.81 -4.98
C TYR A 160 11.85 -10.72 -4.50
N TYR A 161 12.59 -10.96 -3.42
CA TYR A 161 13.62 -10.04 -2.94
C TYR A 161 14.72 -9.81 -3.99
N LYS A 162 15.28 -10.88 -4.58
CA LYS A 162 16.30 -10.77 -5.64
C LYS A 162 15.76 -10.03 -6.86
N LEU A 163 14.55 -10.39 -7.30
CA LEU A 163 13.93 -9.79 -8.48
C LEU A 163 13.63 -8.30 -8.28
N SER A 164 13.13 -7.91 -7.13
CA SER A 164 12.86 -6.49 -6.80
C SER A 164 14.14 -5.68 -6.70
N ASN A 165 15.19 -6.21 -6.08
CA ASN A 165 16.50 -5.54 -6.01
C ASN A 165 17.11 -5.32 -7.39
N ASN A 166 17.07 -6.32 -8.27
CA ASN A 166 17.53 -6.16 -9.65
C ASN A 166 16.76 -5.07 -10.38
N ARG A 167 15.45 -5.02 -10.19
CA ARG A 167 14.60 -3.99 -10.78
C ARG A 167 14.93 -2.59 -10.25
N ILE A 168 15.11 -2.44 -8.93
CA ILE A 168 15.47 -1.17 -8.30
C ILE A 168 16.83 -0.68 -8.79
N ASN A 169 17.84 -1.57 -8.85
CA ASN A 169 19.17 -1.24 -9.33
C ASN A 169 19.15 -0.84 -10.81
N SER A 170 18.36 -1.50 -11.65
CA SER A 170 18.20 -1.14 -13.05
C SER A 170 17.56 0.25 -13.23
N ASP A 171 16.59 0.61 -12.42
CA ASP A 171 15.97 1.95 -12.45
C ASP A 171 16.98 3.04 -12.03
N LEU A 172 17.82 2.76 -11.06
CA LEU A 172 18.89 3.68 -10.61
C LEU A 172 19.98 3.90 -11.67
N THR A 173 20.27 2.88 -12.48
CA THR A 173 21.33 2.96 -13.52
C THR A 173 20.88 3.77 -14.75
N LEU A 174 19.56 3.92 -14.93
CA LEU A 174 18.97 4.65 -16.06
C LEU A 174 18.77 6.15 -15.78
N ARG A 175 19.21 6.62 -14.61
CA ARG A 175 19.17 8.04 -14.18
C ARG A 175 20.51 8.69 -14.28
#